data_c944df2e371408ab66c1cbcdf87eb017
#
_entry.id   c944df2e371408ab66c1cbcdf87eb017
#
_cell.length_a   1.000
_cell.length_b   1.000
_cell.length_c   1.000
_cell.angle_alpha   90.00
_cell.angle_beta   90.00
_cell.angle_gamma   90.00
#
_symmetry.space_group_name_H-M   'P 1'
#
loop_
_entity.id
_entity.type
_entity.pdbx_description
1 polymer ?
#
loop_
_entity_poly.entity_id
_entity_poly.type
_entity_poly.pdbx_seq_one_letter_code
_entity_poly.pdbx_strand_id
1 'polypeptide(L)'
;MNTQTQLLHIENLKLHFRTQKGAVQAVDEVNFDLGVHRAVVVLGESGCGKTSLSKAILRLLPRNVEAYEGKVFLQGVDVMNYSEDEFRQNVRWVGISLVPQAAMNSLNPVIRVGDQVAEPAIIHLNISKMEALSLVRKMFQHVGVPQDFVDRYPFELSGGMRQRVALAMALVTSPNLIILDEPTSALDLLTQANIMNVLKRIKHELGTSFILITHDIATSSELADEVAIMYAGQIVETAHARDFFPAPLHPYSQMLMASVPRLHTDEDPMFITGQPPSLVNLSKGCRFAERCPFRFDKCNEEPPVVLKNGSKVKCWLYD
;
A
#
# COMPACT_ATOMS: atom_id res chain seq x y z
N MET A 1 1.03 8.47 24.01
CA MET A 1 0.47 8.73 22.67
C MET A 1 -1.03 8.49 22.71
N ASN A 2 -1.84 9.39 22.20
CA ASN A 2 -3.30 9.31 22.29
C ASN A 2 -3.81 8.18 21.39
N THR A 3 -4.27 7.08 21.93
CA THR A 3 -4.76 5.88 21.22
C THR A 3 -5.99 6.14 20.33
N GLN A 4 -6.65 7.29 20.49
CA GLN A 4 -7.84 7.66 19.69
C GLN A 4 -7.56 8.19 18.27
N THR A 5 -6.31 8.43 17.92
CA THR A 5 -5.93 8.97 16.60
C THR A 5 -5.24 7.96 15.68
N GLN A 6 -4.96 6.74 16.15
CA GLN A 6 -4.28 5.68 15.41
C GLN A 6 -5.29 4.71 14.82
N LEU A 7 -5.26 4.55 13.48
CA LEU A 7 -6.14 3.62 12.78
C LEU A 7 -5.51 2.24 12.66
N LEU A 8 -4.26 2.19 12.19
CA LEU A 8 -3.50 0.95 12.02
C LEU A 8 -2.15 1.08 12.72
N HIS A 9 -1.78 0.03 13.45
CA HIS A 9 -0.46 -0.12 14.05
C HIS A 9 0.07 -1.51 13.80
N ILE A 10 1.27 -1.61 13.27
CA ILE A 10 1.92 -2.88 12.92
C ILE A 10 3.19 -3.02 13.73
N GLU A 11 3.32 -4.17 14.44
CA GLU A 11 4.47 -4.53 15.23
C GLU A 11 5.09 -5.83 14.73
N ASN A 12 6.37 -5.76 14.31
CA ASN A 12 7.22 -6.91 13.95
C ASN A 12 6.53 -7.89 12.99
N LEU A 13 5.78 -7.37 12.01
CA LEU A 13 5.06 -8.21 11.05
C LEU A 13 6.04 -8.95 10.15
N LYS A 14 5.88 -10.29 10.09
CA LYS A 14 6.64 -11.20 9.23
C LYS A 14 5.71 -11.96 8.31
N LEU A 15 6.14 -12.10 7.07
CA LEU A 15 5.54 -13.02 6.10
C LEU A 15 6.67 -13.60 5.24
N HIS A 16 7.00 -14.87 5.50
CA HIS A 16 8.01 -15.61 4.76
C HIS A 16 7.34 -16.73 3.95
N PHE A 17 7.87 -16.99 2.76
CA PHE A 17 7.35 -18.04 1.87
C PHE A 17 8.38 -19.14 1.70
N ARG A 18 7.94 -20.38 1.81
CA ARG A 18 8.75 -21.55 1.54
C ARG A 18 8.96 -21.75 0.05
N THR A 19 10.21 -21.92 -0.37
CA THR A 19 10.59 -22.27 -1.74
C THR A 19 11.63 -23.37 -1.73
N GLN A 20 11.92 -23.95 -2.91
CA GLN A 20 12.98 -24.97 -3.05
C GLN A 20 14.39 -24.44 -2.71
N LYS A 21 14.59 -23.11 -2.80
CA LYS A 21 15.89 -22.45 -2.54
C LYS A 21 16.01 -21.93 -1.10
N GLY A 22 14.99 -22.08 -0.27
CA GLY A 22 14.93 -21.57 1.10
C GLY A 22 13.75 -20.62 1.32
N ALA A 23 13.70 -19.99 2.50
CA ALA A 23 12.68 -19.03 2.89
C ALA A 23 12.87 -17.70 2.18
N VAL A 24 11.83 -17.22 1.50
CA VAL A 24 11.74 -15.85 0.95
C VAL A 24 11.22 -14.93 2.03
N GLN A 25 12.03 -14.03 2.56
CA GLN A 25 11.68 -13.06 3.60
C GLN A 25 10.98 -11.83 2.98
N ALA A 26 9.75 -12.02 2.50
CA ALA A 26 9.04 -11.00 1.73
C ALA A 26 8.58 -9.81 2.59
N VAL A 27 8.22 -10.05 3.85
CA VAL A 27 7.96 -9.05 4.89
C VAL A 27 8.71 -9.53 6.12
N ASP A 28 9.58 -8.69 6.68
CA ASP A 28 10.45 -9.11 7.77
C ASP A 28 10.64 -8.00 8.79
N GLU A 29 10.05 -8.21 9.98
CA GLU A 29 10.04 -7.27 11.12
C GLU A 29 9.55 -5.86 10.74
N VAL A 30 8.49 -5.81 9.93
CA VAL A 30 7.91 -4.54 9.51
C VAL A 30 7.14 -3.91 10.67
N ASN A 31 7.46 -2.63 10.92
CA ASN A 31 6.81 -1.79 11.92
C ASN A 31 6.42 -0.47 11.26
N PHE A 32 5.15 -0.10 11.30
CA PHE A 32 4.71 1.25 10.95
C PHE A 32 3.32 1.58 11.49
N ASP A 33 3.00 2.87 11.49
CA ASP A 33 1.77 3.43 12.01
C ASP A 33 0.99 4.14 10.89
N LEU A 34 -0.34 4.15 11.00
CA LEU A 34 -1.20 4.97 10.17
C LEU A 34 -2.28 5.63 11.04
N GLY A 35 -2.35 6.95 10.97
CA GLY A 35 -3.38 7.74 11.65
C GLY A 35 -4.72 7.69 10.92
N VAL A 36 -5.79 8.04 11.64
CA VAL A 36 -7.15 8.21 11.08
C VAL A 36 -7.15 9.35 10.06
N HIS A 37 -7.82 9.17 8.92
CA HIS A 37 -7.90 10.13 7.81
C HIS A 37 -6.55 10.51 7.20
N ARG A 38 -5.56 9.62 7.31
CA ARG A 38 -4.22 9.80 6.76
C ARG A 38 -3.96 8.86 5.61
N ALA A 39 -3.01 9.25 4.76
CA ALA A 39 -2.48 8.40 3.70
C ALA A 39 -0.99 8.16 3.94
N VAL A 40 -0.60 6.89 4.04
CA VAL A 40 0.79 6.48 3.98
C VAL A 40 1.10 5.92 2.59
N VAL A 41 2.20 6.38 2.01
CA VAL A 41 2.70 5.86 0.74
C VAL A 41 3.87 4.92 1.02
N VAL A 42 3.76 3.69 0.53
CA VAL A 42 4.81 2.67 0.62
C VAL A 42 5.56 2.64 -0.71
N LEU A 43 6.80 3.13 -0.71
CA LEU A 43 7.68 3.20 -1.87
C LEU A 43 8.80 2.17 -1.79
N GLY A 44 9.32 1.78 -2.94
CA GLY A 44 10.48 0.88 -3.06
C GLY A 44 10.52 0.18 -4.42
N GLU A 45 11.67 -0.44 -4.72
CA GLU A 45 11.88 -1.17 -5.97
C GLU A 45 10.91 -2.36 -6.12
N SER A 46 10.69 -2.80 -7.37
CA SER A 46 9.90 -4.00 -7.65
C SER A 46 10.49 -5.22 -6.93
N GLY A 47 9.63 -6.07 -6.37
CA GLY A 47 10.07 -7.28 -5.65
C GLY A 47 10.53 -7.05 -4.22
N CYS A 48 10.56 -5.82 -3.67
CA CYS A 48 11.00 -5.58 -2.29
C CYS A 48 10.00 -6.02 -1.20
N GLY A 49 8.78 -6.49 -1.56
CA GLY A 49 7.81 -7.04 -0.60
C GLY A 49 6.51 -6.23 -0.42
N LYS A 50 6.31 -5.10 -1.11
CA LYS A 50 5.13 -4.21 -0.94
C LYS A 50 3.78 -4.91 -1.08
N THR A 51 3.57 -5.64 -2.17
CA THR A 51 2.34 -6.45 -2.36
C THR A 51 2.22 -7.56 -1.31
N SER A 52 3.33 -8.12 -0.83
CA SER A 52 3.31 -9.11 0.26
C SER A 52 2.90 -8.48 1.59
N LEU A 53 3.25 -7.21 1.82
CA LEU A 53 2.82 -6.46 2.99
C LEU A 53 1.28 -6.26 2.99
N SER A 54 0.68 -5.86 1.86
CA SER A 54 -0.78 -5.74 1.76
C SER A 54 -1.49 -7.07 2.01
N LYS A 55 -0.95 -8.16 1.47
CA LYS A 55 -1.48 -9.52 1.69
C LYS A 55 -1.32 -9.95 3.14
N ALA A 56 -0.21 -9.61 3.80
CA ALA A 56 0.00 -9.91 5.22
C ALA A 56 -1.02 -9.18 6.10
N ILE A 57 -1.25 -7.89 5.88
CA ILE A 57 -2.24 -7.09 6.63
C ILE A 57 -3.65 -7.67 6.50
N LEU A 58 -4.03 -8.16 5.31
CA LEU A 58 -5.37 -8.70 5.02
C LEU A 58 -5.49 -10.22 5.20
N ARG A 59 -4.44 -10.91 5.67
CA ARG A 59 -4.38 -12.38 5.75
C ARG A 59 -4.74 -13.08 4.44
N LEU A 60 -4.35 -12.51 3.29
CA LEU A 60 -4.50 -13.14 1.98
C LEU A 60 -3.28 -14.02 1.71
N LEU A 61 -3.17 -15.10 2.48
CA LEU A 61 -1.97 -15.92 2.56
C LEU A 61 -2.04 -17.09 1.57
N PRO A 62 -1.00 -17.31 0.74
CA PRO A 62 -0.90 -18.50 -0.12
C PRO A 62 -0.54 -19.73 0.72
N ARG A 63 -0.67 -20.92 0.09
CA ARG A 63 -0.43 -22.20 0.79
C ARG A 63 1.03 -22.45 1.21
N ASN A 64 1.98 -21.75 0.62
CA ASN A 64 3.42 -21.93 0.85
C ASN A 64 3.99 -20.97 1.90
N VAL A 65 3.16 -20.45 2.79
CA VAL A 65 3.65 -19.64 3.93
C VAL A 65 4.51 -20.52 4.83
N GLU A 66 5.68 -20.00 5.22
CA GLU A 66 6.60 -20.62 6.17
C GLU A 66 6.51 -19.95 7.54
N ALA A 67 6.46 -18.62 7.58
CA ALA A 67 6.26 -17.85 8.80
C ALA A 67 5.25 -16.73 8.56
N TYR A 68 4.32 -16.56 9.48
CA TYR A 68 3.40 -15.43 9.56
C TYR A 68 3.23 -15.05 11.02
N GLU A 69 3.89 -13.97 11.42
CA GLU A 69 4.05 -13.58 12.82
C GLU A 69 3.95 -12.06 12.97
N GLY A 70 3.85 -11.58 14.21
CA GLY A 70 3.76 -10.18 14.56
C GLY A 70 2.37 -9.79 15.01
N LYS A 71 2.10 -8.48 15.10
CA LYS A 71 0.80 -7.96 15.51
C LYS A 71 0.31 -6.91 14.52
N VAL A 72 -0.98 -6.90 14.30
CA VAL A 72 -1.68 -5.89 13.49
C VAL A 72 -2.85 -5.38 14.32
N PHE A 73 -2.75 -4.15 14.79
CA PHE A 73 -3.83 -3.49 15.51
C PHE A 73 -4.63 -2.62 14.57
N LEU A 74 -5.92 -2.89 14.45
CA LEU A 74 -6.88 -2.04 13.75
C LEU A 74 -7.77 -1.36 14.80
N GLN A 75 -7.73 -0.03 14.86
CA GLN A 75 -8.45 0.75 15.87
C GLN A 75 -8.18 0.27 17.33
N GLY A 76 -6.94 -0.13 17.59
CA GLY A 76 -6.50 -0.61 18.92
C GLY A 76 -6.79 -2.08 19.21
N VAL A 77 -7.44 -2.82 18.30
CA VAL A 77 -7.73 -4.25 18.46
C VAL A 77 -6.69 -5.06 17.67
N ASP A 78 -6.01 -6.01 18.34
CA ASP A 78 -5.10 -6.95 17.68
C ASP A 78 -5.90 -7.97 16.86
N VAL A 79 -5.99 -7.71 15.55
CA VAL A 79 -6.74 -8.55 14.62
C VAL A 79 -6.02 -9.86 14.25
N MET A 80 -4.74 -10.01 14.65
CA MET A 80 -4.03 -11.27 14.48
C MET A 80 -4.60 -12.41 15.31
N ASN A 81 -5.27 -12.08 16.44
CA ASN A 81 -5.91 -13.05 17.33
C ASN A 81 -7.30 -13.49 16.86
N TYR A 82 -7.87 -12.87 15.82
CA TYR A 82 -9.17 -13.25 15.30
C TYR A 82 -9.12 -14.62 14.61
N SER A 83 -10.18 -15.42 14.78
CA SER A 83 -10.45 -16.55 13.89
C SER A 83 -10.61 -16.08 12.44
N GLU A 84 -10.55 -16.98 11.46
CA GLU A 84 -10.72 -16.60 10.05
C GLU A 84 -12.12 -16.01 9.77
N ASP A 85 -13.15 -16.53 10.43
CA ASP A 85 -14.52 -16.01 10.30
C ASP A 85 -14.67 -14.61 10.93
N GLU A 86 -14.12 -14.38 12.11
CA GLU A 86 -14.10 -13.05 12.73
C GLU A 86 -13.32 -12.04 11.88
N PHE A 87 -12.17 -12.45 11.35
CA PHE A 87 -11.35 -11.59 10.49
C PHE A 87 -12.10 -11.24 9.19
N ARG A 88 -12.77 -12.22 8.58
CA ARG A 88 -13.59 -12.00 7.38
C ARG A 88 -14.76 -11.05 7.62
N GLN A 89 -15.43 -11.18 8.78
CA GLN A 89 -16.60 -10.38 9.11
C GLN A 89 -16.27 -8.96 9.57
N ASN A 90 -15.18 -8.77 10.33
CA ASN A 90 -14.89 -7.51 10.99
C ASN A 90 -13.75 -6.71 10.34
N VAL A 91 -12.87 -7.38 9.57
CA VAL A 91 -11.70 -6.72 8.96
C VAL A 91 -11.86 -6.59 7.46
N ARG A 92 -12.02 -7.72 6.73
CA ARG A 92 -12.10 -7.66 5.26
C ARG A 92 -13.37 -6.96 4.81
N TRP A 93 -13.22 -5.99 3.94
CA TRP A 93 -14.25 -5.11 3.40
C TRP A 93 -14.85 -4.11 4.40
N VAL A 94 -15.03 -4.46 5.66
CA VAL A 94 -15.64 -3.60 6.69
C VAL A 94 -14.60 -2.63 7.28
N GLY A 95 -13.50 -3.15 7.80
CA GLY A 95 -12.41 -2.34 8.33
C GLY A 95 -11.41 -1.90 7.28
N ILE A 96 -11.01 -2.86 6.41
CA ILE A 96 -9.99 -2.69 5.37
C ILE A 96 -10.47 -3.29 4.06
N SER A 97 -10.42 -2.51 2.98
CA SER A 97 -10.60 -3.00 1.61
C SER A 97 -9.27 -2.96 0.83
N LEU A 98 -9.20 -3.71 -0.26
CA LEU A 98 -8.05 -3.78 -1.16
C LEU A 98 -8.47 -3.50 -2.59
N VAL A 99 -7.73 -2.60 -3.24
CA VAL A 99 -7.69 -2.49 -4.70
C VAL A 99 -6.39 -3.13 -5.16
N PRO A 100 -6.44 -4.35 -5.73
CA PRO A 100 -5.23 -5.07 -6.11
C PRO A 100 -4.58 -4.47 -7.35
N GLN A 101 -3.33 -4.86 -7.60
CA GLN A 101 -2.62 -4.51 -8.84
C GLN A 101 -3.44 -4.94 -10.07
N ALA A 102 -3.51 -4.09 -11.09
CA ALA A 102 -4.29 -4.29 -12.31
C ALA A 102 -5.80 -4.58 -12.03
N ALA A 103 -6.38 -3.94 -11.02
CA ALA A 103 -7.78 -4.11 -10.61
C ALA A 103 -8.80 -3.93 -11.76
N MET A 104 -8.45 -3.13 -12.78
CA MET A 104 -9.29 -2.97 -13.98
C MET A 104 -9.53 -4.29 -14.76
N ASN A 105 -8.71 -5.31 -14.52
CA ASN A 105 -8.84 -6.64 -15.15
C ASN A 105 -9.51 -7.66 -14.21
N SER A 106 -9.82 -7.30 -12.97
CA SER A 106 -10.45 -8.19 -11.99
C SER A 106 -11.96 -8.32 -12.15
N LEU A 107 -12.58 -7.41 -12.91
CA LEU A 107 -14.02 -7.43 -13.15
C LEU A 107 -14.41 -8.58 -14.07
N ASN A 108 -15.43 -9.34 -13.69
CA ASN A 108 -15.98 -10.43 -14.49
C ASN A 108 -16.70 -9.85 -15.73
N PRO A 109 -16.27 -10.19 -16.96
CA PRO A 109 -16.80 -9.57 -18.19
C PRO A 109 -18.27 -9.89 -18.48
N VAL A 110 -18.84 -10.96 -17.91
CA VAL A 110 -20.20 -11.41 -18.17
C VAL A 110 -21.21 -11.02 -17.08
N ILE A 111 -20.78 -10.25 -16.07
CA ILE A 111 -21.62 -9.72 -14.99
C ILE A 111 -21.64 -8.19 -15.08
N ARG A 112 -22.82 -7.58 -14.88
CA ARG A 112 -22.95 -6.12 -14.87
C ARG A 112 -22.10 -5.50 -13.76
N VAL A 113 -21.48 -4.35 -14.04
CA VAL A 113 -20.58 -3.73 -13.08
C VAL A 113 -21.28 -3.31 -11.78
N GLY A 114 -22.55 -2.89 -11.86
CA GLY A 114 -23.34 -2.56 -10.68
C GLY A 114 -23.54 -3.75 -9.75
N ASP A 115 -23.82 -4.93 -10.31
CA ASP A 115 -24.00 -6.16 -9.52
C ASP A 115 -22.69 -6.57 -8.82
N GLN A 116 -21.56 -6.47 -9.52
CA GLN A 116 -20.25 -6.79 -8.93
C GLN A 116 -19.87 -5.82 -7.81
N VAL A 117 -20.09 -4.53 -8.01
CA VAL A 117 -19.80 -3.50 -6.98
C VAL A 117 -20.75 -3.61 -5.79
N ALA A 118 -21.99 -4.08 -5.99
CA ALA A 118 -22.98 -4.29 -4.94
C ALA A 118 -22.67 -5.50 -4.04
N GLU A 119 -22.00 -6.53 -4.59
CA GLU A 119 -21.77 -7.81 -3.91
C GLU A 119 -21.10 -7.67 -2.51
N PRO A 120 -20.00 -6.92 -2.32
CA PRO A 120 -19.44 -6.70 -0.99
C PRO A 120 -20.43 -6.08 0.00
N ALA A 121 -21.25 -5.13 -0.41
CA ALA A 121 -22.24 -4.51 0.47
C ALA A 121 -23.34 -5.51 0.86
N ILE A 122 -23.84 -6.32 -0.07
CA ILE A 122 -24.82 -7.36 0.23
C ILE A 122 -24.26 -8.36 1.25
N ILE A 123 -23.02 -8.82 1.06
CA ILE A 123 -22.41 -9.86 1.89
C ILE A 123 -22.04 -9.33 3.28
N HIS A 124 -21.39 -8.16 3.35
CA HIS A 124 -20.77 -7.67 4.58
C HIS A 124 -21.65 -6.70 5.38
N LEU A 125 -22.61 -5.99 4.73
CA LEU A 125 -23.55 -5.12 5.41
C LEU A 125 -24.92 -5.79 5.62
N ASN A 126 -25.11 -6.99 5.04
CA ASN A 126 -26.37 -7.76 5.13
C ASN A 126 -27.60 -6.95 4.69
N ILE A 127 -27.47 -6.18 3.60
CA ILE A 127 -28.52 -5.34 3.02
C ILE A 127 -29.09 -5.96 1.75
N SER A 128 -30.28 -5.50 1.36
CA SER A 128 -30.94 -5.95 0.12
C SER A 128 -30.15 -5.50 -1.12
N LYS A 129 -30.33 -6.22 -2.24
CA LYS A 129 -29.75 -5.84 -3.54
C LYS A 129 -30.14 -4.41 -3.96
N MET A 130 -31.36 -3.99 -3.69
CA MET A 130 -31.85 -2.65 -4.05
C MET A 130 -31.13 -1.55 -3.27
N GLU A 131 -30.94 -1.75 -1.96
CA GLU A 131 -30.16 -0.84 -1.11
C GLU A 131 -28.70 -0.80 -1.53
N ALA A 132 -28.08 -1.96 -1.81
CA ALA A 132 -26.71 -2.04 -2.30
C ALA A 132 -26.52 -1.29 -3.62
N LEU A 133 -27.42 -1.44 -4.60
CA LEU A 133 -27.37 -0.69 -5.87
C LEU A 133 -27.54 0.82 -5.66
N SER A 134 -28.29 1.25 -4.65
CA SER A 134 -28.36 2.67 -4.27
C SER A 134 -26.99 3.18 -3.76
N LEU A 135 -26.30 2.39 -2.94
CA LEU A 135 -24.92 2.71 -2.50
C LEU A 135 -23.94 2.73 -3.68
N VAL A 136 -24.05 1.78 -4.61
CA VAL A 136 -23.21 1.74 -5.82
C VAL A 136 -23.33 3.04 -6.61
N ARG A 137 -24.56 3.55 -6.85
CA ARG A 137 -24.75 4.81 -7.56
C ARG A 137 -24.10 6.00 -6.86
N LYS A 138 -24.15 6.04 -5.52
CA LYS A 138 -23.45 7.05 -4.72
C LYS A 138 -21.93 6.93 -4.89
N MET A 139 -21.38 5.71 -4.81
CA MET A 139 -19.95 5.50 -4.99
C MET A 139 -19.49 5.83 -6.41
N PHE A 140 -20.29 5.52 -7.43
CA PHE A 140 -20.01 5.93 -8.82
C PHE A 140 -19.88 7.45 -8.94
N GLN A 141 -20.75 8.21 -8.27
CA GLN A 141 -20.65 9.67 -8.24
C GLN A 141 -19.32 10.14 -7.60
N HIS A 142 -18.91 9.53 -6.47
CA HIS A 142 -17.62 9.88 -5.80
C HIS A 142 -16.41 9.55 -6.67
N VAL A 143 -16.44 8.44 -7.41
CA VAL A 143 -15.31 8.07 -8.29
C VAL A 143 -15.40 8.69 -9.70
N GLY A 144 -16.46 9.45 -10.00
CA GLY A 144 -16.66 10.10 -11.29
C GLY A 144 -17.04 9.13 -12.42
N VAL A 145 -17.84 8.11 -12.11
CA VAL A 145 -18.48 7.18 -13.06
C VAL A 145 -19.96 7.57 -13.16
N PRO A 146 -20.56 7.66 -14.37
CA PRO A 146 -21.99 7.92 -14.51
C PRO A 146 -22.83 6.86 -13.78
N GLN A 147 -23.87 7.30 -13.08
CA GLN A 147 -24.71 6.42 -12.26
C GLN A 147 -25.49 5.37 -13.06
N ASP A 148 -25.84 5.67 -14.31
CA ASP A 148 -26.50 4.77 -15.25
C ASP A 148 -25.59 3.62 -15.72
N PHE A 149 -24.27 3.71 -15.49
CA PHE A 149 -23.33 2.64 -15.84
C PHE A 149 -23.47 1.38 -14.97
N VAL A 150 -24.29 1.41 -13.92
CA VAL A 150 -24.61 0.22 -13.10
C VAL A 150 -25.10 -0.97 -13.94
N ASP A 151 -25.77 -0.69 -15.06
CA ASP A 151 -26.31 -1.72 -15.95
C ASP A 151 -25.38 -2.16 -17.07
N ARG A 152 -24.19 -1.54 -17.19
CA ARG A 152 -23.19 -1.88 -18.20
C ARG A 152 -22.31 -3.07 -17.80
N TYR A 153 -21.67 -3.64 -18.80
CA TYR A 153 -20.65 -4.69 -18.62
C TYR A 153 -19.24 -4.08 -18.67
N PRO A 154 -18.22 -4.75 -18.09
CA PRO A 154 -16.85 -4.24 -18.06
C PRO A 154 -16.25 -3.94 -19.44
N PHE A 155 -16.61 -4.68 -20.47
CA PHE A 155 -16.11 -4.45 -21.84
C PHE A 155 -16.66 -3.17 -22.50
N GLU A 156 -17.74 -2.61 -21.97
CA GLU A 156 -18.30 -1.33 -22.43
C GLU A 156 -17.60 -0.12 -21.81
N LEU A 157 -16.67 -0.34 -20.86
CA LEU A 157 -15.96 0.70 -20.11
C LEU A 157 -14.50 0.82 -20.57
N SER A 158 -13.98 2.06 -20.61
CA SER A 158 -12.53 2.29 -20.80
C SER A 158 -11.71 1.74 -19.62
N GLY A 159 -10.40 1.56 -19.79
CA GLY A 159 -9.52 1.10 -18.72
C GLY A 159 -9.59 1.97 -17.47
N GLY A 160 -9.55 3.29 -17.62
CA GLY A 160 -9.69 4.23 -16.51
C GLY A 160 -11.06 4.17 -15.82
N MET A 161 -12.15 3.92 -16.58
CA MET A 161 -13.48 3.71 -15.99
C MET A 161 -13.54 2.40 -15.21
N ARG A 162 -12.97 1.31 -15.72
CA ARG A 162 -12.89 0.04 -14.98
C ARG A 162 -12.08 0.19 -13.69
N GLN A 163 -11.00 0.96 -13.70
CA GLN A 163 -10.23 1.26 -12.50
C GLN A 163 -11.06 2.04 -11.47
N ARG A 164 -11.85 3.04 -11.89
CA ARG A 164 -12.77 3.78 -11.00
C ARG A 164 -13.89 2.91 -10.46
N VAL A 165 -14.41 1.96 -11.25
CA VAL A 165 -15.37 0.95 -10.79
C VAL A 165 -14.76 0.06 -9.71
N ALA A 166 -13.51 -0.38 -9.88
CA ALA A 166 -12.80 -1.13 -8.84
C ALA A 166 -12.59 -0.32 -7.55
N LEU A 167 -12.31 0.99 -7.67
CA LEU A 167 -12.28 1.91 -6.51
C LEU A 167 -13.67 2.01 -5.85
N ALA A 168 -14.74 2.15 -6.63
CA ALA A 168 -16.12 2.18 -6.11
C ALA A 168 -16.46 0.89 -5.35
N MET A 169 -16.01 -0.27 -5.85
CA MET A 169 -16.19 -1.55 -5.18
C MET A 169 -15.48 -1.58 -3.81
N ALA A 170 -14.26 -1.06 -3.73
CA ALA A 170 -13.53 -0.98 -2.47
C ALA A 170 -14.16 -0.01 -1.45
N LEU A 171 -14.94 0.97 -1.93
CA LEU A 171 -15.60 2.01 -1.13
C LEU A 171 -17.00 1.64 -0.67
N VAL A 172 -17.68 0.69 -1.33
CA VAL A 172 -19.14 0.47 -1.19
C VAL A 172 -19.56 0.09 0.23
N THR A 173 -18.67 -0.51 1.00
CA THR A 173 -18.85 -0.85 2.42
C THR A 173 -18.43 0.27 3.37
N SER A 174 -17.92 1.40 2.85
CA SER A 174 -17.38 2.53 3.61
C SER A 174 -16.29 2.12 4.62
N PRO A 175 -15.24 1.42 4.19
CA PRO A 175 -14.18 0.95 5.07
C PRO A 175 -13.36 2.11 5.67
N ASN A 176 -12.78 1.89 6.84
CA ASN A 176 -11.90 2.89 7.48
C ASN A 176 -10.56 3.07 6.71
N LEU A 177 -10.08 2.00 6.08
CA LEU A 177 -8.81 1.93 5.37
C LEU A 177 -8.97 1.26 4.00
N ILE A 178 -8.37 1.85 2.97
CA ILE A 178 -8.23 1.21 1.66
C ILE A 178 -6.74 1.03 1.37
N ILE A 179 -6.35 -0.20 1.07
CA ILE A 179 -5.03 -0.50 0.53
C ILE A 179 -5.12 -0.46 -0.99
N LEU A 180 -4.26 0.33 -1.61
CA LEU A 180 -4.18 0.52 -3.06
C LEU A 180 -2.83 -0.05 -3.54
N ASP A 181 -2.85 -1.18 -4.23
CA ASP A 181 -1.63 -1.81 -4.75
C ASP A 181 -1.45 -1.43 -6.23
N GLU A 182 -0.57 -0.47 -6.48
CA GLU A 182 -0.27 0.11 -7.81
C GLU A 182 -1.53 0.54 -8.60
N PRO A 183 -2.40 1.39 -8.04
CA PRO A 183 -3.71 1.69 -8.63
C PRO A 183 -3.65 2.44 -9.97
N THR A 184 -2.51 2.99 -10.34
CA THR A 184 -2.29 3.77 -11.57
C THR A 184 -1.45 3.03 -12.60
N SER A 185 -0.96 1.83 -12.29
CA SER A 185 -0.16 1.03 -13.23
C SER A 185 -0.94 0.71 -14.51
N ALA A 186 -0.26 0.74 -15.65
CA ALA A 186 -0.82 0.48 -16.98
C ALA A 186 -1.89 1.50 -17.46
N LEU A 187 -1.95 2.70 -16.85
CA LEU A 187 -2.77 3.81 -17.30
C LEU A 187 -1.90 4.91 -17.92
N ASP A 188 -2.47 5.67 -18.85
CA ASP A 188 -1.82 6.88 -19.39
C ASP A 188 -1.74 7.99 -18.33
N LEU A 189 -0.83 8.96 -18.51
CA LEU A 189 -0.55 10.03 -17.54
C LEU A 189 -1.79 10.85 -17.16
N LEU A 190 -2.68 11.15 -18.10
CA LEU A 190 -3.90 11.92 -17.82
C LEU A 190 -4.86 11.11 -16.96
N THR A 191 -5.00 9.82 -17.24
CA THR A 191 -5.84 8.91 -16.46
C THR A 191 -5.25 8.70 -15.06
N GLN A 192 -3.92 8.59 -14.92
CA GLN A 192 -3.23 8.52 -13.61
C GLN A 192 -3.54 9.76 -12.76
N ALA A 193 -3.33 10.97 -13.32
CA ALA A 193 -3.64 12.21 -12.63
C ALA A 193 -5.12 12.31 -12.20
N ASN A 194 -6.04 11.85 -13.07
CA ASN A 194 -7.46 11.80 -12.75
C ASN A 194 -7.78 10.83 -11.60
N ILE A 195 -7.12 9.66 -11.54
CA ILE A 195 -7.29 8.71 -10.42
C ILE A 195 -6.76 9.33 -9.12
N MET A 196 -5.59 9.98 -9.14
CA MET A 196 -5.05 10.65 -7.96
C MET A 196 -5.98 11.76 -7.45
N ASN A 197 -6.58 12.54 -8.33
CA ASN A 197 -7.58 13.56 -7.97
C ASN A 197 -8.84 12.93 -7.33
N VAL A 198 -9.28 11.77 -7.84
CA VAL A 198 -10.39 11.02 -7.23
C VAL A 198 -10.00 10.56 -5.82
N LEU A 199 -8.80 10.00 -5.62
CA LEU A 199 -8.33 9.54 -4.31
C LEU A 199 -8.22 10.71 -3.30
N LYS A 200 -7.69 11.87 -3.72
CA LYS A 200 -7.67 13.09 -2.88
C LYS A 200 -9.07 13.52 -2.46
N ARG A 201 -10.01 13.53 -3.39
CA ARG A 201 -11.40 13.86 -3.10
C ARG A 201 -12.02 12.89 -2.11
N ILE A 202 -11.85 11.58 -2.31
CA ILE A 202 -12.36 10.54 -1.39
C ILE A 202 -11.75 10.71 0.01
N LYS A 203 -10.44 10.96 0.10
CA LYS A 203 -9.77 11.24 1.38
C LYS A 203 -10.40 12.41 2.11
N HIS A 204 -10.67 13.49 1.41
CA HIS A 204 -11.22 14.71 1.99
C HIS A 204 -12.72 14.60 2.31
N GLU A 205 -13.54 14.06 1.39
CA GLU A 205 -15.01 14.03 1.53
C GLU A 205 -15.49 12.89 2.42
N LEU A 206 -14.88 11.70 2.31
CA LEU A 206 -15.30 10.51 3.05
C LEU A 206 -14.44 10.24 4.30
N GLY A 207 -13.33 10.94 4.46
CA GLY A 207 -12.41 10.73 5.58
C GLY A 207 -11.72 9.35 5.55
N THR A 208 -11.66 8.69 4.39
CA THR A 208 -11.05 7.36 4.24
C THR A 208 -9.53 7.47 4.35
N SER A 209 -8.93 6.56 5.11
CA SER A 209 -7.46 6.43 5.19
C SER A 209 -6.93 5.54 4.08
N PHE A 210 -5.68 5.75 3.66
CA PHE A 210 -5.07 4.99 2.57
C PHE A 210 -3.69 4.44 2.92
N ILE A 211 -3.42 3.23 2.45
CA ILE A 211 -2.06 2.73 2.19
C ILE A 211 -1.92 2.66 0.67
N LEU A 212 -1.10 3.54 0.10
CA LEU A 212 -0.80 3.55 -1.33
C LEU A 212 0.54 2.88 -1.56
N ILE A 213 0.53 1.72 -2.20
CA ILE A 213 1.71 1.01 -2.66
C ILE A 213 1.97 1.41 -4.10
N THR A 214 3.14 1.97 -4.37
CA THR A 214 3.52 2.38 -5.73
C THR A 214 5.04 2.46 -5.89
N HIS A 215 5.50 2.48 -7.12
CA HIS A 215 6.87 2.83 -7.50
C HIS A 215 6.94 4.24 -8.12
N ASP A 216 5.80 4.89 -8.34
CA ASP A 216 5.74 6.25 -8.88
C ASP A 216 5.79 7.28 -7.72
N ILE A 217 6.97 7.84 -7.54
CA ILE A 217 7.26 8.80 -6.48
C ILE A 217 6.56 10.14 -6.74
N ALA A 218 6.53 10.58 -8.01
CA ALA A 218 6.03 11.90 -8.36
C ALA A 218 4.53 12.04 -8.05
N THR A 219 3.72 11.11 -8.55
CA THR A 219 2.27 11.12 -8.32
C THR A 219 1.90 10.79 -6.88
N SER A 220 2.70 9.96 -6.20
CA SER A 220 2.45 9.56 -4.82
C SER A 220 2.55 10.72 -3.83
N SER A 221 3.45 11.68 -4.08
CA SER A 221 3.66 12.86 -3.23
C SER A 221 2.40 13.70 -3.04
N GLU A 222 1.48 13.64 -4.00
CA GLU A 222 0.23 14.41 -3.97
C GLU A 222 -0.80 13.89 -2.96
N LEU A 223 -0.75 12.60 -2.59
CA LEU A 223 -1.68 11.98 -1.65
C LEU A 223 -1.07 11.78 -0.26
N ALA A 224 0.26 11.66 -0.19
CA ALA A 224 1.00 11.26 1.00
C ALA A 224 0.90 12.27 2.16
N ASP A 225 0.49 11.81 3.34
CA ASP A 225 0.78 12.49 4.61
C ASP A 225 2.08 11.93 5.21
N GLU A 226 2.31 10.64 5.01
CA GLU A 226 3.47 9.91 5.50
C GLU A 226 4.04 9.03 4.38
N VAL A 227 5.32 8.76 4.46
CA VAL A 227 6.05 7.89 3.53
C VAL A 227 6.73 6.79 4.30
N ALA A 228 6.64 5.57 3.80
CA ALA A 228 7.37 4.40 4.28
C ALA A 228 8.20 3.82 3.12
N ILE A 229 9.51 3.73 3.29
CA ILE A 229 10.40 3.19 2.28
C ILE A 229 10.69 1.74 2.59
N MET A 230 10.34 0.86 1.65
CA MET A 230 10.54 -0.57 1.78
C MET A 230 11.69 -1.06 0.90
N TYR A 231 12.64 -1.74 1.50
CA TYR A 231 13.77 -2.37 0.82
C TYR A 231 13.99 -3.80 1.31
N ALA A 232 14.04 -4.74 0.38
CA ALA A 232 14.33 -6.16 0.67
C ALA A 232 13.56 -6.74 1.86
N GLY A 233 12.25 -6.51 1.94
CA GLY A 233 11.35 -7.03 2.98
C GLY A 233 11.26 -6.19 4.26
N GLN A 234 12.04 -5.12 4.40
CA GLN A 234 12.06 -4.26 5.59
C GLN A 234 11.65 -2.83 5.28
N ILE A 235 11.08 -2.13 6.26
CA ILE A 235 10.92 -0.67 6.21
C ILE A 235 12.23 -0.06 6.70
N VAL A 236 12.91 0.68 5.81
CA VAL A 236 14.20 1.31 6.10
C VAL A 236 14.10 2.77 6.51
N GLU A 237 13.00 3.44 6.14
CA GLU A 237 12.71 4.81 6.56
C GLU A 237 11.20 5.04 6.62
N THR A 238 10.73 5.74 7.67
CA THR A 238 9.38 6.32 7.74
C THR A 238 9.47 7.78 8.16
N ALA A 239 8.74 8.64 7.48
CA ALA A 239 8.75 10.08 7.74
C ALA A 239 7.42 10.74 7.34
N HIS A 240 7.16 11.94 7.84
CA HIS A 240 6.13 12.78 7.25
C HIS A 240 6.52 13.16 5.82
N ALA A 241 5.55 13.19 4.91
CA ALA A 241 5.79 13.49 3.50
C ALA A 241 6.52 14.81 3.28
N ARG A 242 6.14 15.85 4.03
CA ARG A 242 6.76 17.19 3.99
C ARG A 242 8.25 17.20 4.34
N ASP A 243 8.69 16.24 5.17
CA ASP A 243 10.09 16.13 5.63
C ASP A 243 10.87 15.16 4.74
N PHE A 244 10.21 14.11 4.26
CA PHE A 244 10.81 13.07 3.42
C PHE A 244 11.19 13.58 2.01
N PHE A 245 10.21 14.18 1.28
CA PHE A 245 10.45 14.52 -0.14
C PHE A 245 11.58 15.55 -0.34
N PRO A 246 11.78 16.57 0.53
CA PRO A 246 12.92 17.48 0.40
C PRO A 246 14.26 16.87 0.85
N ALA A 247 14.25 16.02 1.89
CA ALA A 247 15.47 15.59 2.56
C ALA A 247 15.35 14.16 3.17
N PRO A 248 15.29 13.11 2.33
CA PRO A 248 15.31 11.72 2.81
C PRO A 248 16.61 11.41 3.53
N LEU A 249 16.55 10.58 4.57
CA LEU A 249 17.69 10.27 5.42
C LEU A 249 18.43 9.00 4.98
N HIS A 250 17.69 7.89 4.79
CA HIS A 250 18.33 6.63 4.44
C HIS A 250 19.03 6.72 3.07
N PRO A 251 20.28 6.23 2.91
CA PRO A 251 20.98 6.28 1.63
C PRO A 251 20.19 5.70 0.44
N TYR A 252 19.45 4.62 0.64
CA TYR A 252 18.55 4.08 -0.37
C TYR A 252 17.45 5.08 -0.76
N SER A 253 16.84 5.74 0.22
CA SER A 253 15.81 6.76 -0.03
C SER A 253 16.37 7.94 -0.81
N GLN A 254 17.59 8.39 -0.48
CA GLN A 254 18.29 9.46 -1.20
C GLN A 254 18.51 9.09 -2.67
N MET A 255 19.02 7.88 -2.92
CA MET A 255 19.25 7.40 -4.29
C MET A 255 17.92 7.19 -5.04
N LEU A 256 16.88 6.70 -4.36
CA LEU A 256 15.55 6.54 -4.93
C LEU A 256 14.97 7.90 -5.36
N MET A 257 15.10 8.93 -4.54
CA MET A 257 14.68 10.30 -4.87
C MET A 257 15.53 10.94 -5.96
N ALA A 258 16.84 10.66 -6.02
CA ALA A 258 17.74 11.15 -7.06
C ALA A 258 17.49 10.49 -8.43
N SER A 259 16.82 9.33 -8.47
CA SER A 259 16.45 8.66 -9.70
C SER A 259 15.20 9.23 -10.37
N VAL A 260 14.45 10.12 -9.69
CA VAL A 260 13.27 10.77 -10.28
C VAL A 260 13.69 11.94 -11.15
N PRO A 261 13.33 11.96 -12.46
CA PRO A 261 13.63 13.08 -13.35
C PRO A 261 13.01 14.39 -12.82
N ARG A 262 13.80 15.46 -12.76
CA ARG A 262 13.33 16.79 -12.39
C ARG A 262 13.21 17.68 -13.63
N LEU A 263 12.05 18.31 -13.83
CA LEU A 263 11.72 19.06 -15.03
C LEU A 263 12.55 20.34 -15.26
N HIS A 264 13.31 20.84 -14.28
CA HIS A 264 14.00 22.14 -14.35
C HIS A 264 15.44 22.09 -13.83
N THR A 265 16.10 20.94 -13.88
CA THR A 265 17.51 20.80 -13.55
C THR A 265 18.26 20.18 -14.71
N ASP A 266 19.46 20.70 -15.00
CA ASP A 266 20.39 20.12 -15.99
C ASP A 266 21.12 18.88 -15.44
N GLU A 267 20.72 18.38 -14.26
CA GLU A 267 21.30 17.19 -13.64
C GLU A 267 20.63 15.92 -14.20
N ASP A 268 21.44 15.02 -14.73
CA ASP A 268 20.98 13.70 -15.15
C ASP A 268 20.49 12.87 -13.94
N PRO A 269 19.38 12.12 -14.08
CA PRO A 269 18.91 11.24 -13.01
C PRO A 269 20.00 10.23 -12.60
N MET A 270 20.25 10.10 -11.31
CA MET A 270 21.21 9.12 -10.81
C MET A 270 20.51 7.76 -10.65
N PHE A 271 21.04 6.73 -11.30
CA PHE A 271 20.52 5.38 -11.18
C PHE A 271 21.14 4.63 -10.01
N ILE A 272 20.31 3.88 -9.29
CA ILE A 272 20.80 2.98 -8.23
C ILE A 272 21.52 1.80 -8.90
N THR A 273 22.85 1.72 -8.72
CA THR A 273 23.66 0.66 -9.31
C THR A 273 23.41 -0.70 -8.66
N GLY A 274 23.62 -1.78 -9.41
CA GLY A 274 23.46 -3.16 -8.95
C GLY A 274 21.98 -3.62 -8.92
N GLN A 275 21.80 -4.88 -8.55
CA GLN A 275 20.46 -5.51 -8.44
C GLN A 275 20.04 -5.56 -6.96
N PRO A 276 18.72 -5.45 -6.66
CA PRO A 276 18.22 -5.74 -5.32
C PRO A 276 18.64 -7.15 -4.88
N PRO A 277 18.95 -7.37 -3.58
CA PRO A 277 19.32 -8.69 -3.11
C PRO A 277 18.16 -9.68 -3.26
N SER A 278 18.50 -10.96 -3.46
CA SER A 278 17.50 -12.03 -3.34
C SER A 278 16.93 -12.04 -1.93
N LEU A 279 15.61 -12.15 -1.81
CA LEU A 279 14.95 -12.27 -0.49
C LEU A 279 15.17 -13.65 0.17
N VAL A 280 15.90 -14.53 -0.49
CA VAL A 280 16.34 -15.83 0.05
C VAL A 280 17.77 -15.69 0.56
N ASN A 281 18.05 -16.19 1.77
CA ASN A 281 19.40 -16.19 2.38
C ASN A 281 20.00 -14.78 2.49
N LEU A 282 19.20 -13.80 2.94
CA LEU A 282 19.66 -12.45 3.18
C LEU A 282 20.81 -12.40 4.21
N SER A 283 21.73 -11.46 4.03
CA SER A 283 22.80 -11.19 5.00
C SER A 283 22.20 -10.76 6.34
N LYS A 284 22.93 -11.03 7.44
CA LYS A 284 22.53 -10.60 8.79
C LYS A 284 22.69 -9.09 9.03
N GLY A 285 23.40 -8.38 8.15
CA GLY A 285 23.65 -6.96 8.25
C GLY A 285 22.65 -6.10 7.49
N CYS A 286 23.03 -4.85 7.27
CA CYS A 286 22.24 -3.91 6.48
C CYS A 286 21.98 -4.47 5.06
N ARG A 287 20.72 -4.67 4.70
CA ARG A 287 20.33 -5.27 3.40
C ARG A 287 20.71 -4.41 2.19
N PHE A 288 20.90 -3.09 2.41
CA PHE A 288 21.35 -2.17 1.38
C PHE A 288 22.88 -2.03 1.28
N ALA A 289 23.66 -2.63 2.20
CA ALA A 289 25.10 -2.43 2.32
C ALA A 289 25.90 -2.62 1.01
N GLU A 290 25.54 -3.61 0.18
CA GLU A 290 26.25 -3.88 -1.09
C GLU A 290 26.06 -2.80 -2.16
N ARG A 291 24.99 -1.99 -2.06
CA ARG A 291 24.65 -0.92 -3.00
C ARG A 291 24.82 0.47 -2.37
N CYS A 292 25.20 0.54 -1.08
CA CYS A 292 25.29 1.79 -0.34
C CYS A 292 26.62 2.49 -0.62
N PRO A 293 26.62 3.75 -1.10
CA PRO A 293 27.84 4.51 -1.31
C PRO A 293 28.56 4.90 0.00
N PHE A 294 27.85 4.81 1.14
CA PHE A 294 28.37 5.15 2.48
C PHE A 294 28.65 3.91 3.34
N ARG A 295 28.81 2.72 2.72
CA ARG A 295 29.08 1.48 3.44
C ARG A 295 30.36 1.57 4.28
N PHE A 296 30.33 1.04 5.51
CA PHE A 296 31.47 0.84 6.40
C PHE A 296 31.30 -0.46 7.21
N ASP A 297 32.29 -0.82 8.02
CA ASP A 297 32.37 -2.15 8.65
C ASP A 297 31.15 -2.51 9.52
N LYS A 298 30.60 -1.54 10.26
CA LYS A 298 29.40 -1.74 11.10
C LYS A 298 28.16 -2.13 10.29
N CYS A 299 28.11 -1.84 8.98
CA CYS A 299 27.02 -2.27 8.11
C CYS A 299 26.91 -3.79 7.89
N ASN A 300 27.91 -4.57 8.34
CA ASN A 300 27.82 -6.03 8.38
C ASN A 300 26.95 -6.54 9.53
N GLU A 301 26.53 -5.67 10.44
CA GLU A 301 25.59 -5.93 11.52
C GLU A 301 24.22 -5.29 11.21
N GLU A 302 23.14 -5.81 11.84
CA GLU A 302 21.78 -5.29 11.68
C GLU A 302 21.72 -3.85 12.21
N PRO A 303 21.34 -2.85 11.39
CA PRO A 303 21.27 -1.47 11.83
C PRO A 303 20.09 -1.24 12.78
N PRO A 304 20.24 -0.36 13.79
CA PRO A 304 19.16 0.06 14.64
C PRO A 304 18.19 0.97 13.90
N VAL A 305 16.96 1.07 14.39
CA VAL A 305 16.03 2.11 14.00
C VAL A 305 16.24 3.33 14.89
N VAL A 306 16.67 4.44 14.30
CA VAL A 306 16.98 5.69 14.99
C VAL A 306 15.93 6.74 14.64
N LEU A 307 15.52 7.53 15.64
CA LEU A 307 14.66 8.70 15.41
C LEU A 307 15.53 9.93 15.14
N LYS A 308 15.45 10.47 13.93
CA LYS A 308 16.21 11.66 13.50
C LYS A 308 15.29 12.65 12.79
N ASN A 309 15.23 13.88 13.27
CA ASN A 309 14.40 14.95 12.69
C ASN A 309 12.93 14.56 12.47
N GLY A 310 12.34 13.75 13.36
CA GLY A 310 10.98 13.26 13.23
C GLY A 310 10.80 12.03 12.32
N SER A 311 11.85 11.57 11.64
CA SER A 311 11.87 10.37 10.81
C SER A 311 12.46 9.19 11.57
N LYS A 312 11.89 7.99 11.42
CA LYS A 312 12.49 6.72 11.87
C LYS A 312 13.34 6.21 10.71
N VAL A 313 14.64 6.00 10.93
CA VAL A 313 15.56 5.51 9.91
C VAL A 313 16.38 4.33 10.42
N LYS A 314 16.43 3.24 9.62
CA LYS A 314 17.18 2.02 9.93
C LYS A 314 18.57 2.08 9.29
N CYS A 315 19.50 2.82 9.92
CA CYS A 315 20.82 3.07 9.34
C CYS A 315 21.84 3.45 10.42
N TRP A 316 23.06 2.87 10.37
CA TRP A 316 24.18 3.14 11.24
C TRP A 316 24.77 4.56 11.12
N LEU A 317 24.49 5.29 10.04
CA LEU A 317 24.97 6.68 9.88
C LEU A 317 24.38 7.65 10.91
N TYR A 318 23.30 7.26 11.59
CA TYR A 318 22.57 8.11 12.51
C TYR A 318 22.59 7.61 13.97
N ASP A 319 23.31 6.52 14.24
CA ASP A 319 23.49 5.91 15.56
C ASP A 319 24.58 6.61 16.38
#